data_e18700e217067c218d604dfa7cd90452
#
_entry.id   e18700e217067c218d604dfa7cd90452
#
_cell.length_a   1.000
_cell.length_b   1.000
_cell.length_c   1.000
_cell.angle_alpha   90.00
_cell.angle_beta   90.00
_cell.angle_gamma   90.00
#
_symmetry.space_group_name_H-M   'P 1'
#
loop_
_entity.id
_entity.type
_entity.pdbx_description
1 polymer ?
#
loop_
_entity_poly.entity_id
_entity_poly.type
_entity_poly.pdbx_seq_one_letter_code
_entity_poly.pdbx_strand_id
1 'polypeptide(L)'
;MKDTLRTYESIFGLLPDVDNPTPLVRLNHVPGFDHTEVFAKLEWYNPFGSVKDRIASRMLSEAEADETIQPGQQLVEPTSGNTGLGLAMIANASQYSLTTPLSSAIPVEKKTMLRLFGAKVEELEDDLCPAPGAPEGAIARAMEIMEQPDFVMLNQYGNRANPEAHYRTTGPEVWRQTSEMVTHFVAALGTCGTISGVGRFLKENNANVKVIGVYPTEGHDIPGVRSIPQLKQTEFFEPEEYDKLVEVKNRQAYEMCLRLNREESIPAGPSSGLALAGALEVIPDEPGNRVVVIFADSVFKYGSSVVKNLDGLGAPPARSKSRREELLDAMIENARHNPKLTIDVDSAHELWERERPLVVDVRDPDTYGRSHIADAINIPLLDLPDHLGELPDDRTAPVLSVCQVGNTSLSGVLYLNSLGFSNARSIEGGTTAWQERGFATVSG
;
A
#
# COMPACT_ATOMS: atom_id res chain seq x y z
N MET A 1 -4.01 -11.17 41.18
CA MET A 1 -4.12 -10.42 39.90
C MET A 1 -4.68 -9.06 40.26
N LYS A 2 -3.95 -7.99 40.09
CA LYS A 2 -4.52 -6.65 40.16
C LYS A 2 -5.46 -6.54 38.97
N ASP A 3 -6.76 -6.30 39.19
CA ASP A 3 -7.71 -5.83 38.16
C ASP A 3 -7.23 -4.46 37.66
N THR A 4 -6.29 -4.48 36.74
CA THR A 4 -5.87 -3.25 36.07
C THR A 4 -6.91 -2.98 34.97
N LEU A 5 -7.90 -2.19 35.32
CA LEU A 5 -8.65 -1.45 34.30
C LEU A 5 -7.62 -0.75 33.42
N ARG A 6 -7.52 -1.14 32.14
CA ARG A 6 -6.52 -0.61 31.21
C ARG A 6 -6.87 0.84 30.83
N THR A 7 -6.76 1.74 31.80
CA THR A 7 -6.97 3.18 31.64
C THR A 7 -5.61 3.86 31.68
N TYR A 8 -5.31 4.63 30.66
CA TYR A 8 -4.03 5.31 30.45
C TYR A 8 -4.27 6.83 30.33
N GLU A 9 -3.36 7.63 30.85
CA GLU A 9 -3.44 9.10 30.77
C GLU A 9 -3.10 9.63 29.37
N SER A 10 -2.31 8.88 28.61
CA SER A 10 -1.91 9.23 27.26
C SER A 10 -1.66 7.99 26.39
N ILE A 11 -1.54 8.20 25.08
CA ILE A 11 -1.22 7.14 24.12
C ILE A 11 0.15 6.48 24.44
N PHE A 12 1.08 7.18 25.06
CA PHE A 12 2.37 6.64 25.46
C PHE A 12 2.25 5.50 26.48
N GLY A 13 1.23 5.49 27.31
CA GLY A 13 0.97 4.41 28.25
C GLY A 13 0.60 3.08 27.58
N LEU A 14 0.30 3.09 26.28
CA LEU A 14 0.08 1.88 25.48
C LEU A 14 1.37 1.32 24.86
N LEU A 15 2.48 2.06 24.90
CA LEU A 15 3.75 1.54 24.43
C LEU A 15 4.13 0.30 25.24
N PRO A 16 4.54 -0.78 24.59
CA PRO A 16 4.75 -2.03 25.27
C PRO A 16 6.07 -2.06 26.03
N ASP A 17 6.01 -2.74 27.15
CA ASP A 17 7.14 -3.10 27.98
C ASP A 17 6.91 -4.49 28.61
N VAL A 18 7.77 -4.88 29.54
CA VAL A 18 7.71 -6.20 30.19
C VAL A 18 6.44 -6.41 31.03
N ASP A 19 5.80 -5.34 31.49
CA ASP A 19 4.56 -5.39 32.29
C ASP A 19 3.29 -5.20 31.45
N ASN A 20 3.44 -4.63 30.26
CA ASN A 20 2.38 -4.50 29.23
C ASN A 20 2.88 -5.01 27.85
N PRO A 21 3.30 -6.30 27.75
CA PRO A 21 3.93 -6.81 26.54
C PRO A 21 2.93 -6.91 25.38
N THR A 22 3.43 -6.80 24.14
CA THR A 22 2.65 -7.22 22.97
C THR A 22 2.34 -8.73 23.07
N PRO A 23 1.19 -9.21 22.53
CA PRO A 23 0.83 -10.62 22.63
C PRO A 23 1.84 -11.56 21.99
N LEU A 24 2.04 -12.72 22.62
CA LEU A 24 2.72 -13.86 22.07
C LEU A 24 1.69 -14.99 21.85
N VAL A 25 1.48 -15.42 20.61
CA VAL A 25 0.44 -16.36 20.23
C VAL A 25 1.06 -17.61 19.62
N ARG A 26 0.69 -18.80 20.12
CA ARG A 26 1.11 -20.09 19.55
C ARG A 26 0.43 -20.30 18.20
N LEU A 27 1.19 -20.72 17.20
CA LEU A 27 0.68 -21.17 15.91
C LEU A 27 0.38 -22.67 15.99
N ASN A 28 -0.80 -23.07 15.54
CA ASN A 28 -1.28 -24.43 15.74
C ASN A 28 -1.47 -25.23 14.43
N HIS A 29 -1.59 -24.54 13.30
CA HIS A 29 -1.92 -25.18 12.02
C HIS A 29 -0.83 -25.00 10.97
N VAL A 30 -0.33 -23.77 10.80
CA VAL A 30 0.61 -23.41 9.73
C VAL A 30 1.97 -24.10 9.86
N PRO A 31 2.59 -24.23 11.05
CA PRO A 31 3.92 -24.84 11.16
C PRO A 31 3.94 -26.32 10.76
N GLY A 32 2.87 -27.07 11.07
CA GLY A 32 2.82 -28.52 10.80
C GLY A 32 3.84 -29.32 11.60
N PHE A 33 4.33 -28.80 12.73
CA PHE A 33 5.24 -29.47 13.66
C PHE A 33 4.47 -30.23 14.74
N ASP A 34 4.95 -31.41 15.09
CA ASP A 34 4.38 -32.23 16.17
C ASP A 34 5.03 -31.93 17.54
N HIS A 35 6.28 -31.50 17.55
CA HIS A 35 7.10 -31.37 18.75
C HIS A 35 7.58 -29.95 19.02
N THR A 36 7.93 -29.20 17.98
CA THR A 36 8.42 -27.82 18.08
C THR A 36 7.26 -26.83 18.29
N GLU A 37 7.35 -26.03 19.33
CA GLU A 37 6.39 -24.96 19.57
C GLU A 37 6.81 -23.68 18.83
N VAL A 38 5.92 -23.13 17.99
CA VAL A 38 6.15 -21.89 17.26
C VAL A 38 5.19 -20.81 17.73
N PHE A 39 5.74 -19.67 18.12
CA PHE A 39 4.99 -18.52 18.61
C PHE A 39 5.20 -17.30 17.72
N ALA A 40 4.12 -16.58 17.45
CA ALA A 40 4.12 -15.29 16.77
C ALA A 40 4.09 -14.16 17.80
N LYS A 41 5.06 -13.25 17.76
CA LYS A 41 5.08 -12.02 18.54
C LYS A 41 4.38 -10.92 17.76
N LEU A 42 3.16 -10.54 18.19
CA LEU A 42 2.25 -9.71 17.44
C LEU A 42 2.51 -8.20 17.64
N GLU A 43 3.42 -7.65 16.86
CA GLU A 43 3.86 -6.26 17.02
C GLU A 43 2.86 -5.20 16.50
N TRP A 44 1.76 -5.58 15.85
CA TRP A 44 0.68 -4.62 15.55
C TRP A 44 -0.20 -4.26 16.75
N TYR A 45 0.02 -4.89 17.90
CA TYR A 45 -0.59 -4.45 19.17
C TYR A 45 0.11 -3.24 19.79
N ASN A 46 1.19 -2.77 19.22
CA ASN A 46 1.71 -1.43 19.48
C ASN A 46 0.64 -0.38 19.14
N PRO A 47 0.61 0.79 19.80
CA PRO A 47 -0.46 1.78 19.67
C PRO A 47 -0.69 2.29 18.25
N PHE A 48 0.36 2.32 17.41
CA PHE A 48 0.28 2.77 16.02
C PHE A 48 0.39 1.61 15.01
N GLY A 49 0.37 0.38 15.52
CA GLY A 49 0.15 -0.84 14.74
C GLY A 49 1.41 -1.40 14.08
N SER A 50 2.59 -1.21 14.66
CA SER A 50 3.80 -1.89 14.18
C SER A 50 4.94 -1.94 15.19
N VAL A 51 5.91 -2.80 14.92
CA VAL A 51 7.19 -2.90 15.66
C VAL A 51 7.96 -1.57 15.69
N LYS A 52 7.70 -0.66 14.76
CA LYS A 52 8.42 0.61 14.65
C LYS A 52 7.99 1.66 15.67
N ASP A 53 6.86 1.47 16.32
CA ASP A 53 6.39 2.36 17.38
C ASP A 53 7.38 2.39 18.56
N ARG A 54 8.01 1.24 18.84
CA ARG A 54 9.04 1.10 19.87
C ARG A 54 10.26 1.97 19.57
N ILE A 55 10.78 1.89 18.35
CA ILE A 55 11.97 2.65 17.97
C ILE A 55 11.66 4.13 17.78
N ALA A 56 10.49 4.48 17.25
CA ALA A 56 10.07 5.88 17.09
C ALA A 56 10.02 6.60 18.44
N SER A 57 9.39 5.97 19.45
CA SER A 57 9.34 6.50 20.80
C SER A 57 10.74 6.60 21.44
N ARG A 58 11.55 5.55 21.31
CA ARG A 58 12.87 5.52 21.94
C ARG A 58 13.84 6.53 21.32
N MET A 59 13.89 6.61 19.99
CA MET A 59 14.77 7.57 19.30
C MET A 59 14.41 9.01 19.67
N LEU A 60 13.11 9.35 19.73
CA LEU A 60 12.70 10.69 20.11
C LEU A 60 13.00 10.97 21.59
N SER A 61 12.67 10.07 22.50
CA SER A 61 12.90 10.27 23.93
C SER A 61 14.39 10.37 24.30
N GLU A 62 15.27 9.66 23.61
CA GLU A 62 16.72 9.83 23.79
C GLU A 62 17.21 11.15 23.21
N ALA A 63 16.73 11.54 22.03
CA ALA A 63 17.08 12.83 21.42
C ALA A 63 16.62 14.04 22.27
N GLU A 64 15.52 13.92 23.02
CA GLU A 64 15.07 14.89 24.00
C GLU A 64 15.98 14.89 25.26
N ALA A 65 16.34 13.70 25.74
CA ALA A 65 17.12 13.54 26.94
C ALA A 65 18.59 14.00 26.81
N ASP A 66 19.17 13.82 25.63
CA ASP A 66 20.55 14.25 25.30
C ASP A 66 20.63 15.60 24.61
N GLU A 67 19.49 16.30 24.52
CA GLU A 67 19.35 17.62 23.91
C GLU A 67 19.70 17.68 22.40
N THR A 68 19.71 16.53 21.72
CA THR A 68 19.87 16.46 20.25
C THR A 68 18.72 17.15 19.53
N ILE A 69 17.51 17.11 20.09
CA ILE A 69 16.35 17.88 19.61
C ILE A 69 15.90 18.89 20.67
N GLN A 70 15.63 20.10 20.25
CA GLN A 70 15.17 21.19 21.11
C GLN A 70 13.69 21.53 20.83
N PRO A 71 12.95 22.04 21.82
CA PRO A 71 11.60 22.53 21.62
C PRO A 71 11.52 23.54 20.46
N GLY A 72 10.59 23.29 19.53
CA GLY A 72 10.40 24.15 18.33
C GLY A 72 11.13 23.66 17.09
N GLN A 73 12.08 22.75 17.19
CA GLN A 73 12.68 22.10 16.03
C GLN A 73 11.72 21.06 15.41
N GLN A 74 12.03 20.64 14.21
CA GLN A 74 11.23 19.72 13.41
C GLN A 74 12.02 18.45 13.13
N LEU A 75 11.29 17.33 12.98
CA LEU A 75 11.89 16.07 12.56
C LEU A 75 11.90 15.97 11.03
N VAL A 76 12.96 15.38 10.50
CA VAL A 76 13.01 14.91 9.12
C VAL A 76 13.43 13.44 9.11
N GLU A 77 12.73 12.58 8.37
CA GLU A 77 13.09 11.16 8.23
C GLU A 77 12.67 10.64 6.85
N PRO A 78 13.59 10.07 6.05
CA PRO A 78 13.29 9.56 4.72
C PRO A 78 12.62 8.19 4.82
N THR A 79 11.32 8.16 5.06
CA THR A 79 10.59 6.92 5.30
C THR A 79 9.15 6.96 4.81
N SER A 80 8.75 5.95 4.04
CA SER A 80 7.37 5.78 3.53
C SER A 80 6.59 4.71 4.27
N GLY A 81 7.20 4.04 5.25
CA GLY A 81 6.65 2.86 5.89
C GLY A 81 6.24 3.07 7.35
N ASN A 82 6.29 1.98 8.10
CA ASN A 82 5.90 1.94 9.51
C ASN A 82 6.68 2.92 10.38
N THR A 83 7.96 3.16 10.09
CA THR A 83 8.75 4.14 10.85
C THR A 83 8.19 5.55 10.68
N GLY A 84 7.82 5.94 9.45
CA GLY A 84 7.21 7.24 9.21
C GLY A 84 5.87 7.41 9.93
N LEU A 85 5.04 6.38 9.94
CA LEU A 85 3.77 6.40 10.68
C LEU A 85 4.01 6.48 12.20
N GLY A 86 4.90 5.66 12.74
CA GLY A 86 5.26 5.69 14.16
C GLY A 86 5.82 7.06 14.57
N LEU A 87 6.76 7.60 13.78
CA LEU A 87 7.34 8.93 14.05
C LEU A 87 6.30 10.05 13.92
N ALA A 88 5.43 10.02 12.92
CA ALA A 88 4.38 11.02 12.79
C ALA A 88 3.47 11.07 14.03
N MET A 89 3.05 9.91 14.52
CA MET A 89 2.17 9.82 15.69
C MET A 89 2.87 10.18 16.99
N ILE A 90 4.12 9.72 17.17
CA ILE A 90 4.94 10.08 18.35
C ILE A 90 5.25 11.58 18.32
N ALA A 91 5.65 12.13 17.18
CA ALA A 91 5.90 13.56 17.00
C ALA A 91 4.66 14.40 17.35
N ASN A 92 3.47 14.03 16.85
CA ASN A 92 2.23 14.71 17.20
C ASN A 92 1.96 14.70 18.70
N ALA A 93 2.14 13.54 19.35
CA ALA A 93 1.92 13.41 20.80
C ALA A 93 2.94 14.22 21.63
N SER A 94 4.14 14.45 21.09
CA SER A 94 5.22 15.25 21.68
C SER A 94 5.30 16.68 21.15
N GLN A 95 4.33 17.11 20.33
CA GLN A 95 4.22 18.46 19.75
C GLN A 95 5.38 18.85 18.80
N TYR A 96 5.99 17.87 18.14
CA TYR A 96 6.91 18.09 17.03
C TYR A 96 6.20 17.92 15.70
N SER A 97 6.73 18.53 14.63
CA SER A 97 6.32 18.26 13.26
C SER A 97 7.30 17.28 12.60
N LEU A 98 6.80 16.51 11.63
CA LEU A 98 7.62 15.59 10.84
C LEU A 98 7.55 15.96 9.36
N THR A 99 8.71 16.10 8.72
CA THR A 99 8.84 16.16 7.26
C THR A 99 9.42 14.83 6.76
N THR A 100 8.80 14.26 5.72
CA THR A 100 9.27 13.02 5.11
C THR A 100 9.41 13.18 3.59
N PRO A 101 10.65 13.30 3.09
CA PRO A 101 10.91 13.24 1.65
C PRO A 101 10.75 11.80 1.16
N LEU A 102 10.05 11.61 0.05
CA LEU A 102 9.73 10.31 -0.56
C LEU A 102 9.77 10.41 -2.08
N SER A 103 10.09 9.29 -2.75
CA SER A 103 9.86 9.15 -4.17
C SER A 103 8.37 9.27 -4.54
N SER A 104 8.08 9.93 -5.67
CA SER A 104 6.73 10.03 -6.25
C SER A 104 6.13 8.66 -6.58
N ALA A 105 6.95 7.64 -6.86
CA ALA A 105 6.53 6.25 -7.11
C ALA A 105 5.97 5.52 -5.89
N ILE A 106 6.12 6.05 -4.68
CA ILE A 106 5.51 5.47 -3.47
C ILE A 106 3.98 5.48 -3.59
N PRO A 107 3.29 4.37 -3.31
CA PRO A 107 1.84 4.27 -3.41
C PRO A 107 1.10 5.40 -2.69
N VAL A 108 0.04 5.91 -3.33
CA VAL A 108 -0.75 7.06 -2.84
C VAL A 108 -1.30 6.80 -1.44
N GLU A 109 -1.76 5.58 -1.16
CA GLU A 109 -2.30 5.20 0.14
C GLU A 109 -1.29 5.39 1.28
N LYS A 110 0.00 5.12 1.06
CA LYS A 110 1.05 5.33 2.08
C LYS A 110 1.28 6.82 2.34
N LYS A 111 1.35 7.61 1.27
CA LYS A 111 1.49 9.08 1.36
C LYS A 111 0.27 9.72 2.04
N THR A 112 -0.92 9.23 1.72
CA THR A 112 -2.18 9.68 2.34
C THR A 112 -2.18 9.40 3.85
N MET A 113 -1.74 8.23 4.28
CA MET A 113 -1.67 7.90 5.72
C MET A 113 -0.66 8.79 6.46
N LEU A 114 0.51 9.05 5.88
CA LEU A 114 1.48 9.98 6.48
C LEU A 114 0.89 11.39 6.63
N ARG A 115 0.22 11.91 5.60
CA ARG A 115 -0.46 13.22 5.65
C ARG A 115 -1.61 13.23 6.66
N LEU A 116 -2.38 12.15 6.76
CA LEU A 116 -3.47 12.03 7.74
C LEU A 116 -2.94 12.17 9.17
N PHE A 117 -1.75 11.61 9.44
CA PHE A 117 -1.09 11.73 10.73
C PHE A 117 -0.21 12.97 10.86
N GLY A 118 -0.40 13.97 9.99
CA GLY A 118 0.21 15.29 10.13
C GLY A 118 1.62 15.43 9.57
N ALA A 119 2.21 14.38 8.98
CA ALA A 119 3.51 14.50 8.37
C ALA A 119 3.45 15.35 7.08
N LYS A 120 4.41 16.26 6.90
CA LYS A 120 4.64 16.98 5.66
C LYS A 120 5.37 16.06 4.70
N VAL A 121 4.66 15.53 3.71
CA VAL A 121 5.22 14.66 2.67
C VAL A 121 5.76 15.52 1.53
N GLU A 122 7.07 15.47 1.32
CA GLU A 122 7.75 16.07 0.18
C GLU A 122 7.97 14.98 -0.89
N GLU A 123 7.25 15.10 -2.01
CA GLU A 123 7.37 14.15 -3.12
C GLU A 123 8.51 14.55 -4.04
N LEU A 124 9.42 13.61 -4.29
CA LEU A 124 10.57 13.80 -5.16
C LEU A 124 10.33 13.15 -6.52
N GLU A 125 10.73 13.79 -7.58
CA GLU A 125 10.77 13.16 -8.91
C GLU A 125 11.82 12.06 -8.93
N ASP A 126 11.51 10.95 -9.63
CA ASP A 126 12.36 9.75 -9.63
C ASP A 126 13.72 9.93 -10.32
N ASP A 127 13.94 11.04 -11.00
CA ASP A 127 15.23 11.39 -11.63
C ASP A 127 16.40 11.46 -10.64
N LEU A 128 16.10 11.62 -9.35
CA LEU A 128 17.09 11.63 -8.26
C LEU A 128 17.35 10.24 -7.66
N CYS A 129 16.62 9.22 -8.12
CA CYS A 129 16.71 7.87 -7.60
C CYS A 129 17.30 6.93 -8.66
N PRO A 130 18.23 6.02 -8.32
CA PRO A 130 18.80 5.03 -9.27
C PRO A 130 17.75 4.04 -9.80
N ALA A 131 16.59 3.93 -9.13
CA ALA A 131 15.42 3.20 -9.59
C ALA A 131 14.15 3.80 -8.99
N PRO A 132 12.96 3.66 -9.65
CA PRO A 132 11.71 4.15 -9.11
C PRO A 132 11.43 3.61 -7.70
N GLY A 133 11.19 4.52 -6.75
CA GLY A 133 10.92 4.15 -5.35
C GLY A 133 12.15 3.81 -4.51
N ALA A 134 13.36 3.93 -5.05
CA ALA A 134 14.60 3.74 -4.29
C ALA A 134 14.78 4.83 -3.21
N PRO A 135 15.37 4.51 -2.04
CA PRO A 135 15.44 5.44 -0.91
C PRO A 135 16.56 6.48 -1.03
N GLU A 136 17.51 6.31 -1.95
CA GLU A 136 18.74 7.12 -2.00
C GLU A 136 18.47 8.61 -2.22
N GLY A 137 17.57 8.95 -3.12
CA GLY A 137 17.16 10.36 -3.35
C GLY A 137 16.46 10.96 -2.13
N ALA A 138 15.60 10.18 -1.46
CA ALA A 138 14.94 10.61 -0.24
C ALA A 138 15.92 10.81 0.93
N ILE A 139 16.95 9.95 1.05
CA ILE A 139 18.00 10.08 2.05
C ILE A 139 18.84 11.35 1.76
N ALA A 140 19.27 11.55 0.53
CA ALA A 140 20.02 12.74 0.15
C ALA A 140 19.22 14.01 0.46
N ARG A 141 17.94 14.03 0.12
CA ARG A 141 17.06 15.17 0.40
C ARG A 141 16.86 15.40 1.89
N ALA A 142 16.73 14.37 2.70
CA ALA A 142 16.65 14.51 4.15
C ALA A 142 17.94 15.10 4.74
N MET A 143 19.11 14.72 4.21
CA MET A 143 20.40 15.30 4.60
C MET A 143 20.49 16.79 4.25
N GLU A 144 20.04 17.19 3.06
CA GLU A 144 19.96 18.61 2.69
C GLU A 144 19.05 19.43 3.62
N ILE A 145 17.88 18.85 4.00
CA ILE A 145 16.96 19.50 4.96
C ILE A 145 17.62 19.64 6.32
N MET A 146 18.40 18.67 6.75
CA MET A 146 19.14 18.67 8.02
C MET A 146 20.23 19.75 8.11
N GLU A 147 20.68 20.32 6.98
CA GLU A 147 21.61 21.48 7.00
C GLU A 147 20.92 22.73 7.58
N GLN A 148 19.60 22.75 7.67
CA GLN A 148 18.86 23.83 8.31
C GLN A 148 18.81 23.60 9.82
N PRO A 149 19.11 24.62 10.65
CA PRO A 149 19.25 24.45 12.10
C PRO A 149 17.96 24.05 12.82
N ASP A 150 16.81 24.21 12.19
CA ASP A 150 15.51 23.89 12.74
C ASP A 150 15.10 22.43 12.54
N PHE A 151 15.92 21.61 11.85
CA PHE A 151 15.61 20.23 11.54
C PHE A 151 16.58 19.25 12.18
N VAL A 152 16.04 18.11 12.64
CA VAL A 152 16.78 16.99 13.22
C VAL A 152 16.34 15.71 12.55
N MET A 153 17.28 14.86 12.13
CA MET A 153 17.02 13.52 11.63
C MET A 153 17.36 12.49 12.71
N LEU A 154 16.40 11.65 13.06
CA LEU A 154 16.62 10.59 14.08
C LEU A 154 17.40 9.41 13.53
N ASN A 155 17.39 9.20 12.20
CA ASN A 155 18.19 8.20 11.47
C ASN A 155 18.01 6.75 11.98
N GLN A 156 16.89 6.13 11.63
CA GLN A 156 16.60 4.75 12.03
C GLN A 156 17.67 3.70 11.65
N TYR A 157 18.55 4.01 10.71
CA TYR A 157 19.56 3.08 10.18
C TYR A 157 20.91 3.12 10.90
N GLY A 158 21.19 4.20 11.65
CA GLY A 158 22.42 4.39 12.38
C GLY A 158 22.22 4.78 13.86
N ASN A 159 21.01 5.10 14.28
CA ASN A 159 20.72 5.51 15.66
C ASN A 159 20.66 4.31 16.60
N ARG A 160 21.58 4.22 17.52
CA ARG A 160 21.68 3.14 18.52
C ARG A 160 20.45 3.00 19.41
N ALA A 161 19.61 4.02 19.55
CA ALA A 161 18.32 3.92 20.22
C ALA A 161 17.38 2.89 19.55
N ASN A 162 17.59 2.59 18.25
CA ASN A 162 16.81 1.56 17.55
C ASN A 162 17.04 0.15 18.13
N PRO A 163 18.23 -0.46 18.10
CA PRO A 163 18.44 -1.76 18.74
C PRO A 163 18.23 -1.70 20.25
N GLU A 164 18.54 -0.58 20.91
CA GLU A 164 18.36 -0.43 22.36
C GLU A 164 16.87 -0.46 22.76
N ALA A 165 15.95 0.06 21.95
CA ALA A 165 14.52 -0.08 22.19
C ALA A 165 14.12 -1.55 22.32
N HIS A 166 14.61 -2.40 21.43
CA HIS A 166 14.31 -3.84 21.44
C HIS A 166 15.04 -4.61 22.53
N TYR A 167 16.27 -4.21 22.85
CA TYR A 167 17.02 -4.77 23.98
C TYR A 167 16.30 -4.55 25.30
N ARG A 168 15.74 -3.35 25.51
CA ARG A 168 15.06 -2.97 26.78
C ARG A 168 13.61 -3.41 26.86
N THR A 169 12.96 -3.71 25.75
CA THR A 169 11.51 -4.04 25.75
C THR A 169 11.24 -5.41 25.13
N THR A 170 11.39 -5.58 23.82
CA THR A 170 11.02 -6.80 23.10
C THR A 170 11.79 -8.03 23.58
N GLY A 171 13.09 -7.90 23.85
CA GLY A 171 13.92 -8.98 24.38
C GLY A 171 13.43 -9.51 25.74
N PRO A 172 13.29 -8.65 26.77
CA PRO A 172 12.72 -9.01 28.07
C PRO A 172 11.29 -9.58 27.98
N GLU A 173 10.44 -9.01 27.11
CA GLU A 173 9.08 -9.54 26.87
C GLU A 173 9.13 -10.98 26.37
N VAL A 174 9.90 -11.25 25.31
CA VAL A 174 10.05 -12.60 24.72
C VAL A 174 10.56 -13.58 25.76
N TRP A 175 11.59 -13.21 26.51
CA TRP A 175 12.18 -14.02 27.57
C TRP A 175 11.15 -14.40 28.62
N ARG A 176 10.44 -13.42 29.16
CA ARG A 176 9.42 -13.62 30.21
C ARG A 176 8.20 -14.38 29.70
N GLN A 177 7.69 -14.05 28.49
CA GLN A 177 6.52 -14.70 27.90
C GLN A 177 6.76 -16.19 27.56
N THR A 178 8.01 -16.56 27.29
CA THR A 178 8.39 -17.96 27.05
C THR A 178 8.81 -18.70 28.33
N SER A 179 8.66 -18.07 29.50
CA SER A 179 9.14 -18.61 30.77
C SER A 179 10.63 -18.95 30.73
N GLU A 180 11.43 -18.09 30.07
CA GLU A 180 12.89 -18.23 29.92
C GLU A 180 13.34 -19.46 29.09
N MET A 181 12.41 -20.07 28.33
CA MET A 181 12.66 -21.30 27.58
C MET A 181 12.72 -21.09 26.06
N VAL A 182 12.84 -19.86 25.57
CA VAL A 182 13.03 -19.61 24.14
C VAL A 182 14.33 -20.26 23.67
N THR A 183 14.26 -21.00 22.56
CA THR A 183 15.43 -21.67 21.95
C THR A 183 15.83 -21.02 20.64
N HIS A 184 14.86 -20.46 19.91
CA HIS A 184 15.08 -19.83 18.61
C HIS A 184 14.34 -18.50 18.56
N PHE A 185 15.03 -17.47 18.11
CA PHE A 185 14.45 -16.16 17.84
C PHE A 185 14.61 -15.84 16.36
N VAL A 186 13.53 -15.49 15.68
CA VAL A 186 13.49 -15.27 14.24
C VAL A 186 12.90 -13.90 13.93
N ALA A 187 13.59 -13.13 13.08
CA ALA A 187 13.10 -11.85 12.60
C ALA A 187 13.42 -11.63 11.12
N ALA A 188 12.49 -11.00 10.41
CA ALA A 188 12.75 -10.48 9.06
C ALA A 188 13.65 -9.24 9.14
N LEU A 189 14.63 -9.15 8.23
CA LEU A 189 15.66 -8.11 8.25
C LEU A 189 15.21 -6.86 7.49
N GLY A 190 15.14 -5.73 8.20
CA GLY A 190 14.93 -4.40 7.66
C GLY A 190 16.06 -3.46 8.07
N THR A 191 15.92 -2.70 9.17
CA THR A 191 17.00 -1.92 9.78
C THR A 191 17.95 -2.78 10.63
N CYS A 192 17.62 -4.03 10.88
CA CYS A 192 18.27 -4.97 11.78
C CYS A 192 18.17 -4.64 13.28
N GLY A 193 17.62 -3.50 13.67
CA GLY A 193 17.54 -3.12 15.10
C GLY A 193 16.80 -4.13 15.97
N THR A 194 15.70 -4.72 15.46
CA THR A 194 14.93 -5.73 16.20
C THR A 194 15.77 -6.97 16.50
N ILE A 195 16.42 -7.54 15.48
CA ILE A 195 17.19 -8.78 15.64
C ILE A 195 18.44 -8.56 16.48
N SER A 196 19.14 -7.44 16.29
CA SER A 196 20.34 -7.10 17.07
C SER A 196 19.99 -6.85 18.55
N GLY A 197 18.96 -6.04 18.83
CA GLY A 197 18.57 -5.73 20.21
C GLY A 197 18.05 -6.96 20.96
N VAL A 198 17.11 -7.71 20.37
CA VAL A 198 16.56 -8.92 21.00
C VAL A 198 17.60 -10.03 21.06
N GLY A 199 18.34 -10.25 19.96
CA GLY A 199 19.39 -11.28 19.89
C GLY A 199 20.45 -11.10 20.97
N ARG A 200 20.95 -9.86 21.13
CA ARG A 200 21.90 -9.52 22.20
C ARG A 200 21.33 -9.84 23.57
N PHE A 201 20.11 -9.36 23.89
CA PHE A 201 19.47 -9.63 25.17
C PHE A 201 19.31 -11.12 25.45
N LEU A 202 18.81 -11.88 24.47
CA LEU A 202 18.56 -13.32 24.64
C LEU A 202 19.86 -14.10 24.82
N LYS A 203 20.91 -13.81 24.05
CA LYS A 203 22.22 -14.47 24.15
C LYS A 203 22.94 -14.13 25.44
N GLU A 204 22.78 -12.93 25.98
CA GLU A 204 23.30 -12.55 27.31
C GLU A 204 22.64 -13.37 28.43
N ASN A 205 21.37 -13.71 28.30
CA ASN A 205 20.63 -14.53 29.27
C ASN A 205 20.83 -16.04 29.05
N ASN A 206 20.91 -16.47 27.78
CA ASN A 206 21.19 -17.86 27.41
C ASN A 206 21.92 -17.91 26.06
N ALA A 207 23.23 -18.16 26.11
CA ALA A 207 24.10 -18.21 24.93
C ALA A 207 23.70 -19.29 23.90
N ASN A 208 22.88 -20.28 24.28
CA ASN A 208 22.42 -21.35 23.40
C ASN A 208 21.25 -20.93 22.50
N VAL A 209 20.59 -19.79 22.77
CA VAL A 209 19.51 -19.29 21.93
C VAL A 209 20.03 -19.02 20.53
N LYS A 210 19.35 -19.57 19.54
CA LYS A 210 19.66 -19.38 18.11
C LYS A 210 18.94 -18.16 17.57
N VAL A 211 19.69 -17.24 17.00
CA VAL A 211 19.20 -16.00 16.37
C VAL A 211 19.26 -16.17 14.86
N ILE A 212 18.08 -16.11 14.23
CA ILE A 212 17.93 -16.38 12.79
C ILE A 212 17.39 -15.14 12.08
N GLY A 213 18.20 -14.60 11.17
CA GLY A 213 17.80 -13.50 10.29
C GLY A 213 17.22 -14.01 8.99
N VAL A 214 16.03 -13.50 8.60
CA VAL A 214 15.38 -13.86 7.33
C VAL A 214 15.33 -12.65 6.43
N TYR A 215 15.78 -12.81 5.20
CA TYR A 215 15.83 -11.74 4.20
C TYR A 215 15.24 -12.22 2.86
N PRO A 216 14.69 -11.31 2.05
CA PRO A 216 14.12 -11.67 0.75
C PRO A 216 15.20 -11.72 -0.35
N THR A 217 14.92 -12.47 -1.42
CA THR A 217 15.68 -12.39 -2.69
C THR A 217 15.70 -10.96 -3.24
N GLU A 218 16.71 -10.62 -4.03
CA GLU A 218 16.75 -9.34 -4.76
C GLU A 218 15.54 -9.17 -5.68
N GLY A 219 15.12 -7.91 -5.88
CA GLY A 219 13.95 -7.59 -6.71
C GLY A 219 12.60 -7.88 -6.05
N HIS A 220 12.57 -8.19 -4.75
CA HIS A 220 11.33 -8.36 -4.00
C HIS A 220 10.55 -7.05 -3.86
N ASP A 221 9.25 -7.18 -3.55
CA ASP A 221 8.40 -6.05 -3.19
C ASP A 221 7.75 -6.19 -1.80
N ILE A 222 8.37 -6.97 -0.92
CA ILE A 222 7.90 -7.14 0.46
C ILE A 222 8.22 -5.87 1.26
N PRO A 223 7.20 -5.17 1.78
CA PRO A 223 7.42 -3.92 2.49
C PRO A 223 8.21 -4.06 3.78
N GLY A 224 9.12 -3.12 4.05
CA GLY A 224 9.82 -2.97 5.33
C GLY A 224 11.00 -3.93 5.56
N VAL A 225 11.31 -4.81 4.61
CA VAL A 225 12.46 -5.71 4.65
C VAL A 225 13.46 -5.36 3.53
N ARG A 226 14.68 -5.90 3.62
CA ARG A 226 15.79 -5.57 2.73
C ARG A 226 16.55 -6.82 2.28
N SER A 227 16.96 -6.85 1.02
CA SER A 227 17.91 -7.85 0.50
C SER A 227 19.35 -7.58 1.00
N ILE A 228 20.24 -8.56 0.88
CA ILE A 228 21.62 -8.44 1.37
C ILE A 228 22.35 -7.17 0.88
N PRO A 229 22.32 -6.77 -0.40
CA PRO A 229 22.94 -5.52 -0.84
C PRO A 229 22.42 -4.28 -0.11
N GLN A 230 21.12 -4.25 0.17
CA GLN A 230 20.47 -3.15 0.88
C GLN A 230 20.78 -3.17 2.39
N LEU A 231 20.93 -4.37 2.99
CA LEU A 231 21.27 -4.53 4.40
C LEU A 231 22.65 -3.98 4.74
N LYS A 232 23.61 -4.06 3.81
CA LYS A 232 24.95 -3.49 3.97
C LYS A 232 24.96 -1.96 4.14
N GLN A 233 23.84 -1.29 3.87
CA GLN A 233 23.68 0.14 4.11
C GLN A 233 23.17 0.48 5.52
N THR A 234 22.89 -0.51 6.36
CA THR A 234 22.48 -0.32 7.76
C THR A 234 23.66 -0.57 8.68
N GLU A 235 23.79 0.24 9.74
CA GLU A 235 24.89 0.09 10.70
C GLU A 235 24.72 -1.12 11.63
N PHE A 236 23.52 -1.74 11.66
CA PHE A 236 23.18 -2.84 12.57
C PHE A 236 23.13 -4.20 11.90
N PHE A 237 23.56 -4.29 10.66
CA PHE A 237 23.67 -5.57 9.97
C PHE A 237 25.03 -6.20 10.25
N GLU A 238 25.08 -7.05 11.23
CA GLU A 238 26.28 -7.78 11.68
C GLU A 238 26.03 -9.28 11.48
N PRO A 239 26.35 -9.84 10.29
CA PRO A 239 26.05 -11.24 9.95
C PRO A 239 26.64 -12.25 10.93
N GLU A 240 27.75 -11.91 11.56
CA GLU A 240 28.49 -12.75 12.52
C GLU A 240 27.72 -12.95 13.84
N GLU A 241 26.78 -12.07 14.15
CA GLU A 241 25.95 -12.17 15.36
C GLU A 241 24.75 -13.12 15.18
N TYR A 242 24.46 -13.52 13.92
CA TYR A 242 23.37 -14.41 13.62
C TYR A 242 23.84 -15.86 13.51
N ASP A 243 23.14 -16.79 14.18
CA ASP A 243 23.42 -18.21 14.04
C ASP A 243 23.08 -18.72 12.63
N LYS A 244 22.11 -18.08 11.95
CA LYS A 244 21.75 -18.39 10.57
C LYS A 244 21.15 -17.19 9.85
N LEU A 245 21.45 -17.07 8.56
CA LEU A 245 20.79 -16.19 7.61
C LEU A 245 20.04 -17.04 6.59
N VAL A 246 18.78 -16.72 6.33
CA VAL A 246 17.90 -17.49 5.45
C VAL A 246 17.31 -16.58 4.38
N GLU A 247 17.53 -16.94 3.12
CA GLU A 247 16.93 -16.25 1.98
C GLU A 247 15.57 -16.87 1.64
N VAL A 248 14.55 -16.05 1.48
CA VAL A 248 13.20 -16.49 1.12
C VAL A 248 12.72 -15.72 -0.11
N LYS A 249 12.10 -16.44 -1.07
CA LYS A 249 11.57 -15.83 -2.28
C LYS A 249 10.31 -15.01 -1.99
N ASN A 250 10.14 -13.94 -2.77
CA ASN A 250 8.96 -13.06 -2.67
C ASN A 250 7.64 -13.85 -2.62
N ARG A 251 7.46 -14.80 -3.54
CA ARG A 251 6.26 -15.63 -3.62
C ARG A 251 6.02 -16.45 -2.36
N GLN A 252 7.04 -17.08 -1.80
CA GLN A 252 6.94 -17.90 -0.58
C GLN A 252 6.48 -17.05 0.62
N ALA A 253 6.97 -15.81 0.73
CA ALA A 253 6.57 -14.89 1.79
C ALA A 253 5.08 -14.53 1.70
N TYR A 254 4.57 -14.23 0.50
CA TYR A 254 3.16 -13.90 0.30
C TYR A 254 2.24 -15.12 0.46
N GLU A 255 2.65 -16.29 -0.03
CA GLU A 255 1.90 -17.54 0.18
C GLU A 255 1.82 -17.89 1.68
N MET A 256 2.90 -17.72 2.44
CA MET A 256 2.90 -17.91 3.89
C MET A 256 2.04 -16.85 4.60
N CYS A 257 2.09 -15.59 4.17
CA CYS A 257 1.19 -14.55 4.64
C CYS A 257 -0.29 -14.95 4.44
N LEU A 258 -0.64 -15.50 3.27
CA LEU A 258 -1.99 -15.98 2.99
C LEU A 258 -2.40 -17.13 3.93
N ARG A 259 -1.50 -18.09 4.14
CA ARG A 259 -1.73 -19.21 5.05
C ARG A 259 -1.96 -18.74 6.49
N LEU A 260 -1.13 -17.84 7.01
CA LEU A 260 -1.31 -17.25 8.35
C LEU A 260 -2.69 -16.60 8.51
N ASN A 261 -3.14 -15.86 7.50
CA ASN A 261 -4.42 -15.19 7.54
C ASN A 261 -5.61 -16.17 7.46
N ARG A 262 -5.49 -17.28 6.72
CA ARG A 262 -6.58 -18.22 6.47
C ARG A 262 -6.60 -19.42 7.43
N GLU A 263 -5.43 -19.95 7.78
CA GLU A 263 -5.32 -21.18 8.57
C GLU A 263 -5.19 -20.89 10.08
N GLU A 264 -4.55 -19.77 10.45
CA GLU A 264 -4.39 -19.33 11.86
C GLU A 264 -5.35 -18.20 12.25
N SER A 265 -6.03 -17.57 11.31
CA SER A 265 -6.83 -16.34 11.52
C SER A 265 -6.01 -15.20 12.14
N ILE A 266 -4.71 -15.14 11.83
CA ILE A 266 -3.78 -14.10 12.29
C ILE A 266 -3.54 -13.11 11.16
N PRO A 267 -3.93 -11.82 11.30
CA PRO A 267 -3.82 -10.81 10.24
C PRO A 267 -2.37 -10.34 10.04
N ALA A 268 -1.48 -11.29 9.75
CA ALA A 268 -0.05 -11.05 9.60
C ALA A 268 0.29 -10.40 8.25
N GLY A 269 1.18 -9.41 8.25
CA GLY A 269 1.68 -8.78 7.03
C GLY A 269 2.70 -9.65 6.27
N PRO A 270 3.08 -9.25 5.03
CA PRO A 270 3.99 -10.04 4.19
C PRO A 270 5.37 -10.31 4.80
N SER A 271 5.91 -9.37 5.59
CA SER A 271 7.19 -9.56 6.30
C SER A 271 7.10 -10.64 7.39
N SER A 272 5.92 -10.84 7.98
CA SER A 272 5.66 -11.93 8.92
C SER A 272 5.64 -13.28 8.21
N GLY A 273 5.03 -13.31 7.00
CA GLY A 273 5.09 -14.48 6.12
C GLY A 273 6.53 -14.83 5.72
N LEU A 274 7.35 -13.81 5.40
CA LEU A 274 8.78 -13.99 5.13
C LEU A 274 9.49 -14.65 6.32
N ALA A 275 9.34 -14.06 7.52
CA ALA A 275 10.02 -14.53 8.72
C ALA A 275 9.63 -15.97 9.08
N LEU A 276 8.34 -16.30 9.02
CA LEU A 276 7.87 -17.65 9.32
C LEU A 276 8.32 -18.67 8.25
N ALA A 277 8.25 -18.32 6.97
CA ALA A 277 8.72 -19.21 5.90
C ALA A 277 10.19 -19.59 6.10
N GLY A 278 11.05 -18.61 6.39
CA GLY A 278 12.46 -18.86 6.70
C GLY A 278 12.67 -19.66 7.99
N ALA A 279 11.87 -19.44 9.02
CA ALA A 279 11.92 -20.22 10.25
C ALA A 279 11.64 -21.70 9.99
N LEU A 280 10.56 -22.01 9.29
CA LEU A 280 10.13 -23.39 9.00
C LEU A 280 11.07 -24.13 8.05
N GLU A 281 11.85 -23.42 7.24
CA GLU A 281 12.85 -24.02 6.36
C GLU A 281 14.05 -24.58 7.11
N VAL A 282 14.41 -23.97 8.27
CA VAL A 282 15.70 -24.22 8.89
C VAL A 282 15.64 -24.78 10.31
N ILE A 283 14.50 -24.69 10.97
CA ILE A 283 14.33 -25.17 12.33
C ILE A 283 13.73 -26.58 12.27
N PRO A 284 14.38 -27.59 12.88
CA PRO A 284 13.88 -28.95 12.89
C PRO A 284 12.69 -29.13 13.85
N ASP A 285 11.81 -30.08 13.55
CA ASP A 285 10.74 -30.48 14.45
C ASP A 285 11.26 -31.40 15.56
N GLU A 286 11.67 -30.81 16.68
CA GLU A 286 12.30 -31.53 17.80
C GLU A 286 11.65 -31.12 19.13
N PRO A 287 11.51 -32.08 20.08
CA PRO A 287 11.05 -31.78 21.43
C PRO A 287 11.93 -30.76 22.14
N GLY A 288 11.29 -29.80 22.80
CA GLY A 288 11.98 -28.74 23.55
C GLY A 288 12.31 -27.51 22.72
N ASN A 289 12.17 -27.53 21.41
CA ASN A 289 12.27 -26.34 20.61
C ASN A 289 11.11 -25.38 20.87
N ARG A 290 11.43 -24.17 21.24
CA ARG A 290 10.50 -23.06 21.43
C ARG A 290 10.93 -21.88 20.61
N VAL A 291 10.24 -21.64 19.52
CA VAL A 291 10.55 -20.67 18.47
C VAL A 291 9.68 -19.44 18.65
N VAL A 292 10.28 -18.26 18.66
CA VAL A 292 9.57 -16.98 18.61
C VAL A 292 9.89 -16.27 17.30
N VAL A 293 8.85 -15.96 16.53
CA VAL A 293 8.92 -15.23 15.26
C VAL A 293 8.29 -13.86 15.42
N ILE A 294 9.00 -12.80 15.04
CA ILE A 294 8.46 -11.44 15.05
C ILE A 294 7.48 -11.24 13.89
N PHE A 295 6.27 -10.89 14.21
CA PHE A 295 5.24 -10.44 13.27
C PHE A 295 5.12 -8.92 13.36
N ALA A 296 5.83 -8.25 12.47
CA ALA A 296 6.15 -6.82 12.60
C ALA A 296 4.92 -5.90 12.53
N ASP A 297 3.90 -6.27 11.73
CA ASP A 297 2.68 -5.50 11.52
C ASP A 297 1.55 -6.34 10.93
N SER A 298 0.39 -5.69 10.72
CA SER A 298 -0.81 -6.32 10.19
C SER A 298 -0.91 -6.19 8.67
N VAL A 299 -1.53 -7.20 8.03
CA VAL A 299 -1.86 -7.24 6.59
C VAL A 299 -2.76 -6.07 6.14
N PHE A 300 -3.51 -5.45 7.04
CA PHE A 300 -4.44 -4.35 6.72
C PHE A 300 -3.76 -3.12 6.10
N LYS A 301 -2.44 -3.00 6.25
CA LYS A 301 -1.64 -1.93 5.63
C LYS A 301 -1.21 -2.22 4.18
N TYR A 302 -1.49 -3.42 3.64
CA TYR A 302 -0.84 -3.95 2.44
C TYR A 302 -1.80 -4.44 1.36
N GLY A 303 -3.00 -3.91 1.31
CA GLY A 303 -4.03 -4.35 0.36
C GLY A 303 -3.54 -4.42 -1.10
N SER A 304 -2.93 -3.35 -1.60
CA SER A 304 -2.38 -3.29 -2.96
C SER A 304 -1.23 -4.29 -3.20
N SER A 305 -0.30 -4.42 -2.24
CA SER A 305 0.80 -5.40 -2.32
C SER A 305 0.29 -6.85 -2.32
N VAL A 306 -0.69 -7.15 -1.49
CA VAL A 306 -1.30 -8.49 -1.39
C VAL A 306 -2.02 -8.85 -2.68
N VAL A 307 -2.81 -7.93 -3.23
CA VAL A 307 -3.50 -8.11 -4.52
C VAL A 307 -2.53 -8.33 -5.67
N LYS A 308 -1.42 -7.58 -5.69
CA LYS A 308 -0.39 -7.71 -6.72
C LYS A 308 0.31 -9.08 -6.71
N ASN A 309 0.53 -9.67 -5.52
CA ASN A 309 1.38 -10.86 -5.35
C ASN A 309 0.61 -12.16 -5.12
N LEU A 310 -0.70 -12.10 -4.90
CA LEU A 310 -1.55 -13.27 -4.66
C LEU A 310 -2.72 -13.28 -5.64
N ASP A 311 -2.71 -14.26 -6.53
CA ASP A 311 -3.76 -14.44 -7.55
C ASP A 311 -5.15 -14.58 -6.94
N GLY A 312 -6.14 -13.97 -7.60
CA GLY A 312 -7.56 -14.12 -7.24
C GLY A 312 -8.06 -13.30 -6.05
N LEU A 313 -7.21 -12.48 -5.40
CA LEU A 313 -7.64 -11.61 -4.30
C LEU A 313 -8.13 -10.24 -4.76
N GLY A 314 -7.67 -9.74 -5.90
CA GLY A 314 -7.99 -8.39 -6.39
C GLY A 314 -9.14 -8.30 -7.37
N ALA A 315 -9.52 -9.40 -8.00
CA ALA A 315 -10.72 -9.46 -8.82
C ALA A 315 -11.87 -10.02 -7.99
N PRO A 316 -13.06 -9.41 -7.95
CA PRO A 316 -14.24 -10.18 -7.60
C PRO A 316 -14.24 -11.43 -8.51
N PRO A 317 -14.68 -12.62 -8.02
CA PRO A 317 -14.87 -13.76 -8.89
C PRO A 317 -15.65 -13.23 -10.10
N ALA A 318 -15.11 -13.46 -11.30
CA ALA A 318 -15.74 -12.98 -12.53
C ALA A 318 -17.21 -13.37 -12.42
N ARG A 319 -18.06 -12.37 -12.17
CA ARG A 319 -19.49 -12.59 -12.08
C ARG A 319 -19.83 -13.18 -13.44
N SER A 320 -20.24 -14.44 -13.48
CA SER A 320 -20.68 -15.04 -14.72
C SER A 320 -21.77 -14.10 -15.27
N LYS A 321 -21.47 -13.49 -16.40
CA LYS A 321 -22.43 -12.60 -17.04
C LYS A 321 -23.74 -13.38 -17.17
N SER A 322 -24.82 -12.76 -16.79
CA SER A 322 -26.12 -13.37 -17.02
C SER A 322 -26.30 -13.53 -18.53
N ARG A 323 -27.08 -14.51 -18.95
CA ARG A 323 -27.41 -14.70 -20.39
C ARG A 323 -27.93 -13.42 -21.06
N ARG A 324 -28.53 -12.53 -20.26
CA ARG A 324 -28.99 -11.21 -20.70
C ARG A 324 -27.82 -10.26 -20.95
N GLU A 325 -26.83 -10.24 -20.08
CA GLU A 325 -25.61 -9.42 -20.22
C GLU A 325 -24.75 -9.91 -21.40
N GLU A 326 -24.62 -11.22 -21.59
CA GLU A 326 -23.95 -11.81 -22.76
C GLU A 326 -24.65 -11.45 -24.07
N LEU A 327 -25.97 -11.48 -24.09
CA LEU A 327 -26.78 -11.09 -25.25
C LEU A 327 -26.63 -9.59 -25.52
N LEU A 328 -26.61 -8.75 -24.50
CA LEU A 328 -26.44 -7.30 -24.64
C LEU A 328 -25.05 -6.96 -25.17
N ASP A 329 -24.01 -7.60 -24.65
CA ASP A 329 -22.64 -7.43 -25.13
C ASP A 329 -22.51 -7.86 -26.60
N ALA A 330 -23.10 -8.98 -26.96
CA ALA A 330 -23.12 -9.45 -28.36
C ALA A 330 -23.89 -8.50 -29.29
N MET A 331 -24.99 -7.91 -28.82
CA MET A 331 -25.73 -6.88 -29.57
C MET A 331 -24.91 -5.60 -29.73
N ILE A 332 -24.21 -5.15 -28.69
CA ILE A 332 -23.34 -3.97 -28.77
C ILE A 332 -22.18 -4.23 -29.72
N GLU A 333 -21.56 -5.41 -29.64
CA GLU A 333 -20.42 -5.77 -30.49
C GLU A 333 -20.84 -5.86 -31.96
N ASN A 334 -21.99 -6.47 -32.26
CA ASN A 334 -22.56 -6.46 -33.61
C ASN A 334 -22.92 -5.05 -34.08
N ALA A 335 -23.35 -4.19 -33.18
CA ALA A 335 -23.71 -2.81 -33.52
C ALA A 335 -22.48 -1.96 -33.88
N ARG A 336 -21.31 -2.23 -33.28
CA ARG A 336 -20.03 -1.53 -33.56
C ARG A 336 -19.60 -1.65 -35.01
N HIS A 337 -19.91 -2.77 -35.66
CA HIS A 337 -19.55 -3.04 -37.03
C HIS A 337 -20.71 -2.73 -38.04
N ASN A 338 -21.77 -2.10 -37.55
CA ASN A 338 -22.90 -1.75 -38.38
C ASN A 338 -22.81 -0.30 -38.88
N PRO A 339 -22.51 -0.06 -40.16
CA PRO A 339 -22.33 1.30 -40.71
C PRO A 339 -23.62 2.16 -40.66
N LYS A 340 -24.76 1.56 -40.32
CA LYS A 340 -25.99 2.31 -40.07
C LYS A 340 -26.06 2.89 -38.67
N LEU A 341 -25.27 2.37 -37.71
CA LEU A 341 -25.27 2.75 -36.30
C LEU A 341 -24.02 3.51 -35.90
N THR A 342 -22.94 3.37 -36.67
CA THR A 342 -21.67 4.06 -36.42
C THR A 342 -21.28 4.92 -37.64
N ILE A 343 -20.41 5.88 -37.36
CA ILE A 343 -19.81 6.75 -38.38
C ILE A 343 -18.36 7.01 -37.95
N ASP A 344 -17.41 6.86 -38.88
CA ASP A 344 -16.03 7.22 -38.57
C ASP A 344 -15.88 8.73 -38.32
N VAL A 345 -14.82 9.10 -37.60
CA VAL A 345 -14.67 10.47 -37.09
C VAL A 345 -14.52 11.50 -38.24
N ASP A 346 -13.88 11.14 -39.34
CA ASP A 346 -13.69 12.05 -40.50
C ASP A 346 -15.02 12.31 -41.22
N SER A 347 -15.79 11.25 -41.52
CA SER A 347 -17.12 11.35 -42.07
C SER A 347 -18.12 12.07 -41.15
N ALA A 348 -17.97 11.89 -39.85
CA ALA A 348 -18.79 12.61 -38.85
C ALA A 348 -18.50 14.11 -38.90
N HIS A 349 -17.22 14.50 -38.99
CA HIS A 349 -16.81 15.90 -39.09
C HIS A 349 -17.30 16.52 -40.41
N GLU A 350 -17.17 15.85 -41.55
CA GLU A 350 -17.71 16.32 -42.82
C GLU A 350 -19.23 16.50 -42.79
N LEU A 351 -19.96 15.60 -42.16
CA LEU A 351 -21.40 15.70 -41.96
C LEU A 351 -21.74 16.90 -41.05
N TRP A 352 -20.97 17.08 -39.99
CA TRP A 352 -21.16 18.18 -39.03
C TRP A 352 -20.92 19.55 -39.70
N GLU A 353 -19.91 19.68 -40.54
CA GLU A 353 -19.67 20.92 -41.28
C GLU A 353 -20.74 21.25 -42.28
N ARG A 354 -21.23 20.23 -42.99
CA ARG A 354 -22.17 20.40 -44.10
C ARG A 354 -23.63 20.60 -43.65
N GLU A 355 -24.07 19.80 -42.66
CA GLU A 355 -25.51 19.70 -42.34
C GLU A 355 -25.83 20.20 -40.91
N ARG A 356 -24.82 20.42 -40.09
CA ARG A 356 -24.98 20.82 -38.69
C ARG A 356 -25.99 19.95 -37.96
N PRO A 357 -25.85 18.60 -37.97
CA PRO A 357 -26.73 17.71 -37.27
C PRO A 357 -26.66 17.97 -35.75
N LEU A 358 -27.72 17.59 -35.03
CA LEU A 358 -27.66 17.58 -33.56
C LEU A 358 -26.59 16.61 -33.11
N VAL A 359 -25.64 17.10 -32.27
CA VAL A 359 -24.66 16.28 -31.59
C VAL A 359 -25.07 16.13 -30.13
N VAL A 360 -25.30 14.89 -29.68
CA VAL A 360 -25.65 14.56 -28.29
C VAL A 360 -24.45 13.92 -27.60
N ASP A 361 -23.88 14.63 -26.65
CA ASP A 361 -22.83 14.11 -25.81
C ASP A 361 -23.44 13.40 -24.59
N VAL A 362 -23.24 12.09 -24.50
CA VAL A 362 -23.86 11.23 -23.49
C VAL A 362 -22.97 11.02 -22.26
N ARG A 363 -21.90 11.79 -22.11
CA ARG A 363 -21.02 11.76 -20.95
C ARG A 363 -21.64 12.50 -19.77
N ASP A 364 -21.04 12.33 -18.58
CA ASP A 364 -21.40 13.12 -17.42
C ASP A 364 -21.07 14.62 -17.63
N PRO A 365 -21.78 15.53 -16.94
CA PRO A 365 -21.63 16.98 -17.13
C PRO A 365 -20.21 17.49 -16.84
N ASP A 366 -19.48 16.90 -15.87
CA ASP A 366 -18.14 17.33 -15.53
C ASP A 366 -17.14 17.01 -16.64
N THR A 367 -17.30 15.85 -17.27
CA THR A 367 -16.47 15.44 -18.43
C THR A 367 -16.80 16.23 -19.67
N TYR A 368 -18.07 16.50 -19.91
CA TYR A 368 -18.52 17.37 -20.99
C TYR A 368 -17.98 18.80 -20.84
N GLY A 369 -18.09 19.38 -19.63
CA GLY A 369 -17.61 20.74 -19.34
C GLY A 369 -16.12 20.94 -19.57
N ARG A 370 -15.31 19.88 -19.46
CA ARG A 370 -13.86 19.98 -19.72
C ARG A 370 -13.54 20.17 -21.19
N SER A 371 -14.19 19.42 -22.07
CA SER A 371 -14.05 19.55 -23.51
C SER A 371 -15.13 18.75 -24.24
N HIS A 372 -15.81 19.35 -25.20
CA HIS A 372 -16.84 18.71 -26.03
C HIS A 372 -16.80 19.24 -27.47
N ILE A 373 -17.48 18.55 -28.39
CA ILE A 373 -17.62 18.99 -29.78
C ILE A 373 -18.46 20.27 -29.79
N ALA A 374 -18.04 21.27 -30.55
CA ALA A 374 -18.78 22.53 -30.66
C ALA A 374 -20.25 22.28 -31.08
N ASP A 375 -21.16 23.05 -30.49
CA ASP A 375 -22.63 22.95 -30.66
C ASP A 375 -23.25 21.62 -30.17
N ALA A 376 -22.50 20.75 -29.48
CA ALA A 376 -23.08 19.56 -28.86
C ALA A 376 -23.92 19.92 -27.63
N ILE A 377 -25.03 19.23 -27.45
CA ILE A 377 -25.78 19.28 -26.19
C ILE A 377 -25.37 18.13 -25.28
N ASN A 378 -25.35 18.37 -23.98
CA ASN A 378 -25.06 17.32 -23.01
C ASN A 378 -26.35 16.69 -22.47
N ILE A 379 -26.56 15.44 -22.82
CA ILE A 379 -27.64 14.61 -22.25
C ILE A 379 -27.00 13.30 -21.82
N PRO A 380 -26.65 13.11 -20.53
CA PRO A 380 -26.09 11.87 -20.03
C PRO A 380 -26.95 10.67 -20.43
N LEU A 381 -26.34 9.54 -20.75
CA LEU A 381 -27.02 8.36 -21.30
C LEU A 381 -28.28 7.95 -20.49
N LEU A 382 -28.19 8.00 -19.18
CA LEU A 382 -29.31 7.61 -18.29
C LEU A 382 -30.44 8.61 -18.28
N ASP A 383 -30.19 9.88 -18.60
CA ASP A 383 -31.17 10.96 -18.63
C ASP A 383 -31.82 11.13 -20.00
N LEU A 384 -31.27 10.46 -21.03
CA LEU A 384 -31.78 10.55 -22.42
C LEU A 384 -33.29 10.27 -22.55
N PRO A 385 -33.92 9.34 -21.80
CA PRO A 385 -35.35 9.13 -21.81
C PRO A 385 -36.18 10.35 -21.41
N ASP A 386 -35.66 11.19 -20.53
CA ASP A 386 -36.37 12.35 -19.97
C ASP A 386 -36.16 13.62 -20.80
N HIS A 387 -35.22 13.59 -21.76
CA HIS A 387 -34.84 14.73 -22.59
C HIS A 387 -35.22 14.58 -24.07
N LEU A 388 -36.22 13.76 -24.37
CA LEU A 388 -36.69 13.53 -25.75
C LEU A 388 -37.21 14.78 -26.47
N GLY A 389 -37.63 15.81 -25.70
CA GLY A 389 -38.06 17.09 -26.27
C GLY A 389 -36.93 17.98 -26.80
N GLU A 390 -35.70 17.66 -26.54
CA GLU A 390 -34.52 18.35 -27.09
C GLU A 390 -34.02 17.74 -28.41
N LEU A 391 -34.59 16.60 -28.81
CA LEU A 391 -34.27 15.91 -30.04
C LEU A 391 -35.16 16.47 -31.20
N PRO A 392 -34.71 16.31 -32.48
CA PRO A 392 -35.47 16.77 -33.63
C PRO A 392 -36.85 16.11 -33.75
N ASP A 393 -37.86 16.87 -34.10
CA ASP A 393 -39.22 16.35 -34.40
C ASP A 393 -39.18 15.39 -35.60
N ASP A 394 -38.32 15.69 -36.62
CA ASP A 394 -38.09 14.81 -37.75
C ASP A 394 -37.17 13.64 -37.32
N ARG A 395 -37.80 12.47 -37.17
CA ARG A 395 -37.10 11.23 -36.76
C ARG A 395 -36.11 10.70 -37.84
N THR A 396 -36.11 11.28 -39.03
CA THR A 396 -35.16 10.95 -40.10
C THR A 396 -33.99 11.91 -40.17
N ALA A 397 -34.03 13.01 -39.39
CA ALA A 397 -32.92 13.94 -39.31
C ALA A 397 -31.65 13.24 -38.76
N PRO A 398 -30.44 13.60 -39.23
CA PRO A 398 -29.22 13.02 -38.72
C PRO A 398 -28.95 13.49 -37.29
N VAL A 399 -28.67 12.54 -36.39
CA VAL A 399 -28.24 12.77 -35.00
C VAL A 399 -26.92 12.05 -34.76
N LEU A 400 -25.95 12.77 -34.27
CA LEU A 400 -24.66 12.20 -33.89
C LEU A 400 -24.60 12.04 -32.36
N SER A 401 -24.36 10.84 -31.88
CA SER A 401 -24.11 10.57 -30.47
C SER A 401 -22.60 10.43 -30.25
N VAL A 402 -22.09 11.04 -29.18
CA VAL A 402 -20.68 11.01 -28.82
C VAL A 402 -20.48 10.71 -27.34
N CYS A 403 -19.43 9.94 -27.03
CA CYS A 403 -18.89 9.78 -25.69
C CYS A 403 -17.35 9.86 -25.74
N GLN A 404 -16.64 9.47 -24.70
CA GLN A 404 -15.18 9.58 -24.67
C GLN A 404 -14.50 8.76 -25.80
N VAL A 405 -14.89 7.48 -25.97
CA VAL A 405 -14.23 6.51 -26.88
C VAL A 405 -15.20 5.74 -27.79
N GLY A 406 -16.45 6.19 -27.94
CA GLY A 406 -17.42 5.58 -28.84
C GLY A 406 -18.23 4.39 -28.29
N ASN A 407 -18.03 3.99 -27.03
CA ASN A 407 -18.71 2.81 -26.45
C ASN A 407 -20.11 3.15 -25.90
N THR A 408 -20.19 4.13 -25.00
CA THR A 408 -21.44 4.55 -24.34
C THR A 408 -22.38 5.21 -25.34
N SER A 409 -21.88 5.97 -26.30
CA SER A 409 -22.68 6.63 -27.36
C SER A 409 -23.40 5.64 -28.27
N LEU A 410 -22.82 4.45 -28.49
CA LEU A 410 -23.49 3.39 -29.24
C LEU A 410 -24.78 2.89 -28.56
N SER A 411 -24.77 2.80 -27.22
CA SER A 411 -25.97 2.48 -26.44
C SER A 411 -27.02 3.57 -26.59
N GLY A 412 -26.61 4.84 -26.61
CA GLY A 412 -27.50 5.97 -26.90
C GLY A 412 -28.14 5.88 -28.28
N VAL A 413 -27.35 5.54 -29.30
CA VAL A 413 -27.85 5.32 -30.67
C VAL A 413 -28.86 4.17 -30.74
N LEU A 414 -28.58 3.04 -30.10
CA LEU A 414 -29.52 1.92 -30.04
C LEU A 414 -30.86 2.32 -29.40
N TYR A 415 -30.80 3.12 -28.33
CA TYR A 415 -32.00 3.66 -27.70
C TYR A 415 -32.74 4.63 -28.63
N LEU A 416 -32.04 5.60 -29.23
CA LEU A 416 -32.63 6.53 -30.21
C LEU A 416 -33.30 5.81 -31.41
N ASN A 417 -32.64 4.79 -31.96
CA ASN A 417 -33.21 3.98 -33.03
C ASN A 417 -34.48 3.25 -32.58
N SER A 418 -34.56 2.78 -31.33
CA SER A 418 -35.77 2.14 -30.80
C SER A 418 -36.96 3.11 -30.73
N LEU A 419 -36.68 4.41 -30.67
CA LEU A 419 -37.68 5.49 -30.70
C LEU A 419 -37.98 6.03 -32.09
N GLY A 420 -37.38 5.42 -33.15
CA GLY A 420 -37.62 5.75 -34.55
C GLY A 420 -36.64 6.75 -35.17
N PHE A 421 -35.60 7.18 -34.45
CA PHE A 421 -34.52 8.01 -35.03
C PHE A 421 -33.63 7.16 -35.96
N SER A 422 -34.09 6.95 -37.18
CA SER A 422 -33.46 6.00 -38.12
C SER A 422 -32.09 6.43 -38.64
N ASN A 423 -31.70 7.67 -38.44
CA ASN A 423 -30.39 8.24 -38.88
C ASN A 423 -29.53 8.69 -37.73
N ALA A 424 -29.74 8.13 -36.51
CA ALA A 424 -28.85 8.33 -35.38
C ALA A 424 -27.61 7.42 -35.52
N ARG A 425 -26.39 8.01 -35.34
CA ARG A 425 -25.11 7.30 -35.45
C ARG A 425 -24.15 7.70 -34.38
N SER A 426 -23.36 6.73 -33.87
CA SER A 426 -22.30 6.92 -32.89
C SER A 426 -21.00 7.27 -33.59
N ILE A 427 -20.29 8.31 -33.10
CA ILE A 427 -18.97 8.68 -33.62
C ILE A 427 -17.94 7.65 -33.10
N GLU A 428 -17.28 6.94 -34.03
CA GLU A 428 -16.24 5.97 -33.70
C GLU A 428 -15.02 6.67 -33.05
N GLY A 429 -14.52 6.09 -31.96
CA GLY A 429 -13.45 6.69 -31.19
C GLY A 429 -13.86 7.91 -30.34
N GLY A 430 -15.10 8.40 -30.49
CA GLY A 430 -15.69 9.44 -29.65
C GLY A 430 -14.94 10.77 -29.66
N THR A 431 -15.03 11.51 -28.55
CA THR A 431 -14.36 12.82 -28.41
C THR A 431 -12.83 12.69 -28.46
N THR A 432 -12.28 11.55 -28.06
CA THR A 432 -10.83 11.29 -28.14
C THR A 432 -10.36 11.28 -29.59
N ALA A 433 -11.00 10.52 -30.48
CA ALA A 433 -10.65 10.49 -31.89
C ALA A 433 -10.87 11.86 -32.58
N TRP A 434 -11.92 12.59 -32.20
CA TRP A 434 -12.19 13.93 -32.65
C TRP A 434 -11.05 14.90 -32.36
N GLN A 435 -10.54 14.86 -31.13
CA GLN A 435 -9.38 15.68 -30.68
C GLN A 435 -8.07 15.26 -31.34
N GLU A 436 -7.81 13.97 -31.49
CA GLU A 436 -6.61 13.43 -32.15
C GLU A 436 -6.51 13.85 -33.61
N ARG A 437 -7.64 14.10 -34.27
CA ARG A 437 -7.70 14.67 -35.64
C ARG A 437 -7.54 16.18 -35.65
N GLY A 438 -7.47 16.85 -34.50
CA GLY A 438 -7.35 18.30 -34.40
C GLY A 438 -8.64 19.04 -34.71
N PHE A 439 -9.81 18.37 -34.68
CA PHE A 439 -11.09 19.02 -34.89
C PHE A 439 -11.51 19.86 -33.71
N ALA A 440 -12.28 20.93 -33.97
CA ALA A 440 -12.60 21.94 -32.95
C ALA A 440 -13.42 21.35 -31.79
N THR A 441 -12.96 21.61 -30.58
CA THR A 441 -13.67 21.37 -29.33
C THR A 441 -13.76 22.65 -28.52
N VAL A 442 -14.76 22.74 -27.66
CA VAL A 442 -14.97 23.86 -26.74
C VAL A 442 -15.01 23.36 -25.30
N SER A 443 -14.72 24.23 -24.34
CA SER A 443 -14.88 23.98 -22.90
C SER A 443 -16.02 24.85 -22.38
N GLY A 444 -16.87 24.28 -21.51
CA GLY A 444 -17.99 24.99 -20.92
C GLY A 444 -17.66 25.63 -19.59
#